data_d6a18cd0028813f828ac1694c302e98a
#
_entry.id   d6a18cd0028813f828ac1694c302e98a
#
_cell.length_a   1.000
_cell.length_b   1.000
_cell.length_c   1.000
_cell.angle_alpha   90.00
_cell.angle_beta   90.00
_cell.angle_gamma   90.00
#
_symmetry.space_group_name_H-M   'P 1'
#
loop_
_entity.id
_entity.type
_entity.pdbx_description
1 polymer ?
#
loop_
_entity_poly.entity_id
_entity_poly.type
_entity_poly.pdbx_seq_one_letter_code
_entity_poly.pdbx_strand_id
1 'polypeptide(L)'
;LNETFAGAADKGGYVLSVEDIVASIATLVELRNGHGEVDDIDHLGNRRVRSVGELTENQFRSGLARVERAVKERLNQAESENLMPHDLINAKPVSAAIKEFFGSSQLSQFMVQTNPLSEVTHKRRVSALGPGGLTRERAGFEVRDVHPTHYGRVCPIETPEGPNIGLINSLSVYARTNDYGFLETPYRRVIDGKVTEEIDYLSAIEEGRYVIAQANADLDSDGNLIGDLVTCREKGETIMATPDRVQYMDVATGQVVSVAVSLIPFLEHDDANRALMGANMQRQAVPCLRPEKPMVGTGIERSVAVDSATAIVARRGGVVEYVDANRVVIRVHDDEATAGEV
;
A
#
# COMPACT_ATOMS: atom_id res chain seq x y z
N LEU A 1 -10.36 14.30 15.23
CA LEU A 1 -11.02 14.91 14.05
C LEU A 1 -11.82 13.86 13.26
N ASN A 2 -11.26 12.69 12.94
CA ASN A 2 -11.94 11.66 12.15
C ASN A 2 -13.21 11.10 12.84
N GLU A 3 -13.25 11.00 14.16
CA GLU A 3 -14.45 10.54 14.89
C GLU A 3 -15.54 11.62 14.94
N THR A 4 -15.17 12.89 14.97
CA THR A 4 -16.11 14.02 14.99
C THR A 4 -16.76 14.26 13.61
N PHE A 5 -16.05 13.92 12.52
CA PHE A 5 -16.54 14.08 11.14
C PHE A 5 -17.26 12.83 10.58
N ALA A 6 -17.18 11.66 11.24
CA ALA A 6 -17.86 10.44 10.79
C ALA A 6 -19.39 10.59 10.71
N GLY A 7 -19.99 11.48 11.50
CA GLY A 7 -21.42 11.78 11.44
C GLY A 7 -21.86 12.66 10.27
N ALA A 8 -20.94 13.38 9.63
CA ALA A 8 -21.23 14.28 8.50
C ALA A 8 -21.13 13.57 7.13
N ALA A 9 -20.48 12.42 7.05
CA ALA A 9 -20.33 11.63 5.83
C ALA A 9 -21.67 11.14 5.23
N ASP A 10 -22.71 11.02 6.05
CA ASP A 10 -24.04 10.58 5.62
C ASP A 10 -24.87 11.64 4.90
N LYS A 11 -24.45 12.91 4.85
CA LYS A 11 -25.22 14.02 4.30
C LYS A 11 -24.62 14.74 3.08
N GLY A 12 -23.89 14.02 2.23
CA GLY A 12 -23.41 14.58 0.96
C GLY A 12 -21.99 15.14 0.97
N GLY A 13 -21.19 14.62 1.72
CA GLY A 13 -19.79 14.20 1.80
C GLY A 13 -18.65 15.18 1.53
N TYR A 14 -18.77 16.25 0.76
CA TYR A 14 -17.63 17.10 0.37
C TYR A 14 -17.88 18.60 0.46
N VAL A 15 -18.98 19.00 1.09
CA VAL A 15 -19.34 20.42 1.26
C VAL A 15 -19.16 20.79 2.73
N LEU A 16 -18.36 21.81 3.00
CA LEU A 16 -18.15 22.33 4.36
C LEU A 16 -19.48 22.77 4.98
N SER A 17 -19.83 22.19 6.12
CA SER A 17 -21.03 22.53 6.89
C SER A 17 -20.71 23.48 8.07
N VAL A 18 -21.75 24.10 8.63
CA VAL A 18 -21.59 24.91 9.85
C VAL A 18 -21.16 24.04 11.03
N GLU A 19 -21.63 22.80 11.08
CA GLU A 19 -21.30 21.82 12.11
C GLU A 19 -19.79 21.47 12.09
N ASP A 20 -19.18 21.33 10.89
CA ASP A 20 -17.74 21.12 10.73
C ASP A 20 -16.91 22.29 11.26
N ILE A 21 -17.38 23.51 11.01
CA ILE A 21 -16.72 24.73 11.51
C ILE A 21 -16.77 24.77 13.04
N VAL A 22 -17.95 24.51 13.62
CA VAL A 22 -18.14 24.50 15.09
C VAL A 22 -17.30 23.41 15.73
N ALA A 23 -17.27 22.20 15.17
CA ALA A 23 -16.47 21.10 15.67
C ALA A 23 -14.96 21.42 15.64
N SER A 24 -14.48 22.03 14.55
CA SER A 24 -13.09 22.45 14.43
C SER A 24 -12.70 23.50 15.47
N ILE A 25 -13.58 24.50 15.71
CA ILE A 25 -13.35 25.53 16.74
C ILE A 25 -13.39 24.91 18.13
N ALA A 26 -14.32 24.00 18.41
CA ALA A 26 -14.42 23.31 19.70
C ALA A 26 -13.13 22.54 20.00
N THR A 27 -12.64 21.76 19.04
CA THR A 27 -11.37 21.03 19.17
C THR A 27 -10.18 21.96 19.44
N LEU A 28 -10.10 23.10 18.73
CA LEU A 28 -9.04 24.10 18.99
C LEU A 28 -9.11 24.70 20.38
N VAL A 29 -10.32 24.92 20.91
CA VAL A 29 -10.52 25.44 22.27
C VAL A 29 -10.12 24.38 23.32
N GLU A 30 -10.45 23.11 23.09
CA GLU A 30 -10.05 21.99 23.97
C GLU A 30 -8.53 21.84 24.01
N LEU A 31 -7.85 21.83 22.86
CA LEU A 31 -6.40 21.81 22.77
C LEU A 31 -5.74 22.99 23.49
N ARG A 32 -6.29 24.20 23.33
CA ARG A 32 -5.83 25.39 24.06
C ARG A 32 -5.96 25.27 25.57
N ASN A 33 -6.99 24.58 26.03
CA ASN A 33 -7.24 24.34 27.45
C ASN A 33 -6.41 23.18 28.03
N GLY A 34 -5.58 22.52 27.19
CA GLY A 34 -4.76 21.39 27.59
C GLY A 34 -5.50 20.04 27.61
N HIS A 35 -6.68 19.98 26.97
CA HIS A 35 -7.42 18.76 26.78
C HIS A 35 -7.12 18.20 25.37
N GLY A 36 -6.48 17.02 25.30
CA GLY A 36 -6.07 16.38 24.06
C GLY A 36 -4.63 16.71 23.65
N GLU A 37 -4.18 16.06 22.61
CA GLU A 37 -2.83 16.21 22.05
C GLU A 37 -2.94 16.66 20.58
N VAL A 38 -1.90 17.35 20.11
CA VAL A 38 -1.82 17.75 18.69
C VAL A 38 -1.54 16.53 17.85
N ASP A 39 -2.30 16.36 16.76
CA ASP A 39 -2.10 15.25 15.82
C ASP A 39 -0.68 15.25 15.26
N ASP A 40 -0.06 14.07 15.25
CA ASP A 40 1.22 13.85 14.60
C ASP A 40 1.04 13.82 13.08
N ILE A 41 1.74 14.73 12.38
CA ILE A 41 1.67 14.87 10.92
C ILE A 41 2.23 13.64 10.21
N ASP A 42 3.24 12.97 10.82
CA ASP A 42 3.93 11.82 10.21
C ASP A 42 3.23 10.48 10.50
N HIS A 43 2.23 10.49 11.37
CA HIS A 43 1.40 9.32 11.63
C HIS A 43 0.66 8.86 10.36
N LEU A 44 0.76 7.58 9.98
CA LEU A 44 0.11 7.03 8.77
C LEU A 44 -1.42 7.06 8.82
N GLY A 45 -2.03 7.34 9.96
CA GLY A 45 -3.45 7.66 10.08
C GLY A 45 -3.81 9.03 9.52
N ASN A 46 -2.85 9.95 9.40
CA ASN A 46 -3.00 11.30 8.87
C ASN A 46 -2.40 11.44 7.45
N ARG A 47 -1.66 10.46 6.99
CA ARG A 47 -1.04 10.41 5.65
C ARG A 47 -1.65 9.28 4.85
N ARG A 48 -2.29 9.61 3.74
CA ARG A 48 -2.88 8.62 2.83
C ARG A 48 -2.09 8.48 1.54
N VAL A 49 -2.23 7.34 0.90
CA VAL A 49 -1.66 7.06 -0.42
C VAL A 49 -2.69 7.40 -1.49
N ARG A 50 -2.29 8.17 -2.49
CA ARG A 50 -3.08 8.43 -3.69
C ARG A 50 -2.64 7.47 -4.79
N SER A 51 -3.55 6.60 -5.21
CA SER A 51 -3.30 5.65 -6.28
C SER A 51 -3.35 6.33 -7.66
N VAL A 52 -2.93 5.61 -8.69
CA VAL A 52 -2.98 6.09 -10.09
C VAL A 52 -4.40 6.44 -10.52
N GLY A 53 -5.42 5.73 -10.02
CA GLY A 53 -6.83 6.01 -10.32
C GLY A 53 -7.23 7.41 -9.89
N GLU A 54 -6.95 7.81 -8.65
CA GLU A 54 -7.24 9.15 -8.12
C GLU A 54 -6.45 10.24 -8.87
N LEU A 55 -5.17 10.00 -9.14
CA LEU A 55 -4.34 10.96 -9.90
C LEU A 55 -4.85 11.16 -11.32
N THR A 56 -5.30 10.10 -11.97
CA THR A 56 -5.89 10.15 -13.31
C THR A 56 -7.25 10.85 -13.30
N GLU A 57 -8.09 10.59 -12.28
CA GLU A 57 -9.37 11.29 -12.09
C GLU A 57 -9.16 12.80 -11.97
N ASN A 58 -8.19 13.24 -11.20
CA ASN A 58 -7.88 14.66 -11.04
C ASN A 58 -7.50 15.32 -12.38
N GLN A 59 -6.74 14.62 -13.22
CA GLN A 59 -6.40 15.13 -14.57
C GLN A 59 -7.60 15.11 -15.51
N PHE A 60 -8.44 14.09 -15.44
CA PHE A 60 -9.68 14.01 -16.19
C PHE A 60 -10.62 15.17 -15.81
N ARG A 61 -10.79 15.43 -14.51
CA ARG A 61 -11.58 16.55 -13.97
C ARG A 61 -11.06 17.91 -14.46
N SER A 62 -9.74 18.11 -14.47
CA SER A 62 -9.10 19.30 -15.04
C SER A 62 -9.39 19.45 -16.53
N GLY A 63 -9.32 18.35 -17.28
CA GLY A 63 -9.68 18.30 -18.70
C GLY A 63 -11.14 18.67 -18.96
N LEU A 64 -12.07 18.14 -18.15
CA LEU A 64 -13.50 18.48 -18.23
C LEU A 64 -13.77 19.96 -17.93
N ALA A 65 -13.10 20.54 -16.94
CA ALA A 65 -13.24 21.97 -16.65
C ALA A 65 -12.79 22.86 -17.83
N ARG A 66 -11.77 22.43 -18.57
CA ARG A 66 -11.36 23.12 -19.82
C ARG A 66 -12.42 22.98 -20.91
N VAL A 67 -13.03 21.78 -21.05
CA VAL A 67 -14.14 21.56 -22.00
C VAL A 67 -15.35 22.41 -21.64
N GLU A 68 -15.74 22.43 -20.38
CA GLU A 68 -16.85 23.28 -19.87
C GLU A 68 -16.65 24.76 -20.22
N ARG A 69 -15.44 25.26 -19.98
CA ARG A 69 -15.10 26.66 -20.30
C ARG A 69 -15.23 26.93 -21.80
N ALA A 70 -14.66 26.03 -22.62
CA ALA A 70 -14.73 26.15 -24.07
C ALA A 70 -16.18 26.08 -24.61
N VAL A 71 -17.02 25.25 -24.03
CA VAL A 71 -18.45 25.14 -24.38
C VAL A 71 -19.19 26.44 -24.03
N LYS A 72 -18.96 27.00 -22.81
CA LYS A 72 -19.53 28.28 -22.40
C LYS A 72 -19.13 29.42 -23.34
N GLU A 73 -17.85 29.47 -23.73
CA GLU A 73 -17.35 30.51 -24.66
C GLU A 73 -18.00 30.36 -26.05
N ARG A 74 -18.13 29.12 -26.58
CA ARG A 74 -18.79 28.87 -27.88
C ARG A 74 -20.28 29.20 -27.84
N LEU A 75 -20.99 28.85 -26.76
CA LEU A 75 -22.40 29.22 -26.58
C LEU A 75 -22.60 30.72 -26.58
N ASN A 76 -21.73 31.49 -25.95
CA ASN A 76 -21.80 32.94 -25.89
C ASN A 76 -21.49 33.61 -27.26
N GLN A 77 -20.72 32.93 -28.12
CA GLN A 77 -20.35 33.42 -29.46
C GLN A 77 -21.28 32.93 -30.56
N ALA A 78 -22.17 31.99 -30.25
CA ALA A 78 -23.03 31.37 -31.25
C ALA A 78 -24.23 32.24 -31.57
N GLU A 79 -24.36 32.66 -32.82
CA GLU A 79 -25.48 33.40 -33.39
C GLU A 79 -26.57 32.53 -34.00
N SER A 80 -26.38 31.20 -34.08
CA SER A 80 -27.31 30.30 -34.80
C SER A 80 -28.15 29.48 -33.81
N GLU A 81 -29.48 29.43 -34.11
CA GLU A 81 -30.48 28.64 -33.36
C GLU A 81 -30.39 27.12 -33.56
N ASN A 82 -29.54 26.62 -34.45
CA ASN A 82 -29.45 25.22 -34.85
C ASN A 82 -28.12 24.54 -34.42
N LEU A 83 -27.59 24.86 -33.23
CA LEU A 83 -26.38 24.20 -32.72
C LEU A 83 -26.69 22.83 -32.14
N MET A 84 -25.94 21.84 -32.58
CA MET A 84 -26.00 20.48 -32.04
C MET A 84 -24.92 20.29 -30.95
N PRO A 85 -25.16 19.45 -29.92
CA PRO A 85 -24.21 19.22 -28.83
C PRO A 85 -22.82 18.79 -29.29
N HIS A 86 -22.69 18.01 -30.37
CA HIS A 86 -21.42 17.56 -30.90
C HIS A 86 -20.57 18.68 -31.53
N ASP A 87 -21.19 19.80 -31.95
CA ASP A 87 -20.48 20.97 -32.47
C ASP A 87 -19.81 21.77 -31.33
N LEU A 88 -20.40 21.70 -30.15
CA LEU A 88 -19.94 22.42 -28.97
C LEU A 88 -18.87 21.65 -28.18
N ILE A 89 -19.02 20.31 -28.11
CA ILE A 89 -18.18 19.47 -27.28
C ILE A 89 -16.90 19.04 -28.04
N ASN A 90 -15.74 19.30 -27.44
CA ASN A 90 -14.46 18.85 -27.96
C ASN A 90 -13.74 18.01 -26.89
N ALA A 91 -13.45 16.76 -27.18
CA ALA A 91 -12.77 15.83 -26.29
C ALA A 91 -11.24 16.04 -26.22
N LYS A 92 -10.65 16.82 -27.12
CA LYS A 92 -9.20 17.03 -27.19
C LYS A 92 -8.57 17.53 -25.89
N PRO A 93 -9.15 18.47 -25.12
CA PRO A 93 -8.56 18.93 -23.86
C PRO A 93 -8.44 17.83 -22.80
N VAL A 94 -9.40 16.90 -22.74
CA VAL A 94 -9.34 15.74 -21.83
C VAL A 94 -8.23 14.79 -22.26
N SER A 95 -8.21 14.42 -23.54
CA SER A 95 -7.14 13.55 -24.09
C SER A 95 -5.74 14.16 -23.90
N ALA A 96 -5.61 15.49 -24.06
CA ALA A 96 -4.37 16.20 -23.85
C ALA A 96 -3.92 16.15 -22.38
N ALA A 97 -4.85 16.39 -21.43
CA ALA A 97 -4.54 16.35 -20.01
C ALA A 97 -4.07 14.95 -19.54
N ILE A 98 -4.73 13.89 -20.02
CA ILE A 98 -4.34 12.51 -19.70
C ILE A 98 -2.97 12.18 -20.33
N LYS A 99 -2.75 12.53 -21.59
CA LYS A 99 -1.45 12.31 -22.26
C LYS A 99 -0.32 13.07 -21.59
N GLU A 100 -0.56 14.31 -21.14
CA GLU A 100 0.39 15.12 -20.40
C GLU A 100 0.77 14.43 -19.07
N PHE A 101 -0.21 13.91 -18.34
CA PHE A 101 0.03 13.20 -17.08
C PHE A 101 0.90 11.95 -17.29
N PHE A 102 0.53 11.05 -18.19
CA PHE A 102 1.29 9.82 -18.41
C PHE A 102 2.63 10.05 -19.12
N GLY A 103 2.79 11.12 -19.87
CA GLY A 103 4.01 11.42 -20.62
C GLY A 103 5.03 12.28 -19.88
N SER A 104 4.62 13.16 -18.97
CA SER A 104 5.50 14.15 -18.36
C SER A 104 5.41 14.26 -16.82
N SER A 105 4.52 13.51 -16.17
CA SER A 105 4.45 13.52 -14.71
C SER A 105 5.67 12.86 -14.07
N GLN A 106 6.15 13.44 -12.98
CA GLN A 106 7.23 12.85 -12.17
C GLN A 106 6.87 11.47 -11.60
N LEU A 107 5.59 11.17 -11.42
CA LEU A 107 5.09 9.90 -10.89
C LEU A 107 4.90 8.83 -11.98
N SER A 108 4.80 9.23 -13.25
CA SER A 108 4.76 8.32 -14.37
C SER A 108 6.18 8.09 -14.87
N GLN A 109 6.72 6.90 -14.64
CA GLN A 109 8.11 6.55 -14.90
C GLN A 109 8.20 5.32 -15.79
N PHE A 110 9.31 5.18 -16.51
CA PHE A 110 9.65 3.92 -17.18
C PHE A 110 9.82 2.82 -16.13
N MET A 111 9.21 1.66 -16.38
CA MET A 111 9.38 0.52 -15.47
C MET A 111 10.80 -0.02 -15.53
N VAL A 112 11.40 -0.23 -14.37
CA VAL A 112 12.68 -0.90 -14.25
C VAL A 112 12.46 -2.40 -14.50
N GLN A 113 13.08 -2.96 -15.55
CA GLN A 113 12.87 -4.33 -16.01
C GLN A 113 14.18 -5.16 -16.03
N THR A 114 15.13 -4.85 -15.17
CA THR A 114 16.39 -5.60 -15.10
C THR A 114 16.16 -7.07 -14.73
N ASN A 115 15.27 -7.30 -13.77
CA ASN A 115 14.84 -8.63 -13.33
C ASN A 115 13.40 -8.57 -12.81
N PRO A 116 12.72 -9.70 -12.58
CA PRO A 116 11.34 -9.71 -12.08
C PRO A 116 11.15 -9.00 -10.73
N LEU A 117 12.12 -9.08 -9.82
CA LEU A 117 12.08 -8.40 -8.53
C LEU A 117 12.11 -6.87 -8.70
N SER A 118 12.87 -6.35 -9.67
CA SER A 118 12.89 -4.93 -10.00
C SER A 118 11.51 -4.41 -10.40
N GLU A 119 10.75 -5.17 -11.17
CA GLU A 119 9.39 -4.82 -11.57
C GLU A 119 8.43 -4.79 -10.39
N VAL A 120 8.46 -5.83 -9.53
CA VAL A 120 7.60 -5.92 -8.34
C VAL A 120 7.88 -4.77 -7.39
N THR A 121 9.14 -4.51 -7.08
CA THR A 121 9.53 -3.43 -6.16
C THR A 121 9.19 -2.05 -6.73
N HIS A 122 9.31 -1.84 -8.04
CA HIS A 122 8.92 -0.59 -8.68
C HIS A 122 7.41 -0.34 -8.59
N LYS A 123 6.59 -1.37 -8.79
CA LYS A 123 5.12 -1.29 -8.70
C LYS A 123 4.61 -1.06 -7.27
N ARG A 124 5.34 -1.53 -6.27
CA ARG A 124 5.00 -1.39 -4.84
C ARG A 124 5.66 -0.16 -4.16
N ARG A 125 6.17 0.76 -4.94
CA ARG A 125 6.85 1.96 -4.43
C ARG A 125 5.84 3.04 -4.05
N VAL A 126 6.11 3.70 -2.92
CA VAL A 126 5.36 4.86 -2.42
C VAL A 126 6.31 6.06 -2.38
N SER A 127 5.92 7.15 -3.03
CA SER A 127 6.71 8.38 -3.09
C SER A 127 6.03 9.52 -2.37
N ALA A 128 6.78 10.27 -1.55
CA ALA A 128 6.32 11.52 -0.96
C ALA A 128 6.48 12.72 -1.92
N LEU A 129 7.13 12.51 -3.07
CA LEU A 129 7.40 13.51 -4.09
C LEU A 129 6.26 13.62 -5.11
N GLY A 130 6.28 14.67 -5.92
CA GLY A 130 5.36 14.85 -7.03
C GLY A 130 4.27 15.88 -6.78
N PRO A 131 3.27 15.96 -7.66
CA PRO A 131 2.20 16.95 -7.58
C PRO A 131 1.40 16.83 -6.28
N GLY A 132 1.35 17.90 -5.48
CA GLY A 132 0.70 17.92 -4.17
C GLY A 132 1.49 17.23 -3.05
N GLY A 133 2.73 16.78 -3.32
CA GLY A 133 3.66 16.22 -2.35
C GLY A 133 4.75 17.20 -1.93
N LEU A 134 5.81 16.64 -1.35
CA LEU A 134 6.97 17.40 -0.87
C LEU A 134 7.98 17.63 -2.00
N THR A 135 8.82 18.66 -1.85
CA THR A 135 10.04 18.84 -2.63
C THR A 135 11.24 18.39 -1.81
N ARG A 136 12.30 17.90 -2.48
CA ARG A 136 13.51 17.40 -1.81
C ARG A 136 14.13 18.42 -0.85
N GLU A 137 14.15 19.68 -1.26
CA GLU A 137 14.75 20.79 -0.53
C GLU A 137 13.95 21.18 0.71
N ARG A 138 12.64 20.96 0.70
CA ARG A 138 11.74 21.29 1.80
C ARG A 138 11.49 20.14 2.77
N ALA A 139 11.92 18.92 2.42
CA ALA A 139 11.76 17.75 3.26
C ALA A 139 12.82 17.75 4.37
N GLY A 140 12.39 17.99 5.62
CA GLY A 140 13.22 17.88 6.81
C GLY A 140 13.57 16.43 7.17
N PHE A 141 14.30 16.23 8.27
CA PHE A 141 14.64 14.91 8.78
C PHE A 141 13.40 14.15 9.28
N GLU A 142 12.47 14.84 9.94
CA GLU A 142 11.26 14.24 10.52
C GLU A 142 10.46 13.42 9.51
N VAL A 143 10.27 13.95 8.29
CA VAL A 143 9.52 13.27 7.21
C VAL A 143 10.27 12.07 6.63
N ARG A 144 11.59 12.03 6.80
CA ARG A 144 12.47 10.97 6.28
C ARG A 144 12.71 9.85 7.28
N ASP A 145 12.39 10.08 8.54
CA ASP A 145 12.58 9.11 9.61
C ASP A 145 11.54 7.99 9.56
N VAL A 146 11.85 6.89 10.23
CA VAL A 146 10.95 5.76 10.40
C VAL A 146 10.02 6.06 11.57
N HIS A 147 8.72 6.11 11.28
CA HIS A 147 7.70 6.32 12.30
C HIS A 147 7.18 4.96 12.83
N PRO A 148 6.79 4.83 14.11
CA PRO A 148 6.23 3.58 14.66
C PRO A 148 5.04 3.01 13.86
N THR A 149 4.21 3.86 13.27
CA THR A 149 3.07 3.46 12.43
C THR A 149 3.46 2.86 11.07
N HIS A 150 4.74 2.91 10.70
CA HIS A 150 5.26 2.23 9.51
C HIS A 150 5.26 0.71 9.66
N TYR A 151 5.17 0.19 10.88
CA TYR A 151 5.17 -1.24 11.14
C TYR A 151 4.11 -1.97 10.31
N GLY A 152 4.55 -2.97 9.56
CA GLY A 152 3.70 -3.77 8.68
C GLY A 152 3.10 -3.04 7.45
N ARG A 153 3.36 -1.74 7.28
CA ARG A 153 2.82 -0.91 6.18
C ARG A 153 3.91 -0.44 5.23
N VAL A 154 4.96 0.13 5.76
CA VAL A 154 6.08 0.67 4.99
C VAL A 154 7.36 0.03 5.50
N CYS A 155 8.18 -0.48 4.59
CA CYS A 155 9.45 -1.10 4.95
C CYS A 155 10.41 -0.07 5.56
N PRO A 156 10.98 -0.33 6.73
CA PRO A 156 11.91 0.59 7.38
C PRO A 156 13.32 0.58 6.75
N ILE A 157 13.62 -0.38 5.89
CA ILE A 157 14.96 -0.64 5.36
C ILE A 157 15.05 -0.21 3.89
N GLU A 158 14.07 -0.57 3.05
CA GLU A 158 14.14 -0.33 1.61
C GLU A 158 13.81 1.13 1.26
N THR A 159 14.85 1.92 1.00
CA THR A 159 14.78 3.30 0.52
C THR A 159 15.99 3.58 -0.38
N PRO A 160 15.94 4.52 -1.34
CA PRO A 160 17.10 4.91 -2.10
C PRO A 160 18.19 5.53 -1.21
N GLU A 161 19.43 5.38 -1.62
CA GLU A 161 20.56 6.14 -1.06
C GLU A 161 20.64 7.51 -1.72
N GLY A 162 21.01 8.54 -0.95
CA GLY A 162 21.19 9.89 -1.45
C GLY A 162 20.04 10.87 -1.16
N PRO A 163 19.78 11.87 -2.03
CA PRO A 163 18.86 12.97 -1.74
C PRO A 163 17.41 12.55 -1.49
N ASN A 164 16.99 11.38 -1.97
CA ASN A 164 15.64 10.87 -1.87
C ASN A 164 15.46 9.88 -0.69
N ILE A 165 16.45 9.74 0.18
CA ILE A 165 16.35 8.85 1.35
C ILE A 165 15.13 9.20 2.19
N GLY A 166 14.34 8.19 2.57
CA GLY A 166 13.12 8.36 3.36
C GLY A 166 11.92 8.99 2.63
N LEU A 167 12.11 9.54 1.41
CA LEU A 167 11.03 10.14 0.61
C LEU A 167 10.43 9.16 -0.40
N ILE A 168 11.18 8.14 -0.77
CA ILE A 168 10.73 7.06 -1.64
C ILE A 168 10.87 5.78 -0.84
N ASN A 169 9.74 5.15 -0.53
CA ASN A 169 9.67 3.96 0.29
C ASN A 169 8.98 2.83 -0.47
N SER A 170 9.08 1.61 0.05
CA SER A 170 8.39 0.44 -0.47
C SER A 170 7.34 -0.06 0.53
N LEU A 171 6.21 -0.53 0.02
CA LEU A 171 5.20 -1.19 0.84
C LEU A 171 5.74 -2.48 1.44
N SER A 172 5.37 -2.76 2.69
CA SER A 172 5.62 -4.06 3.32
C SER A 172 4.87 -5.18 2.58
N VAL A 173 5.31 -6.43 2.77
CA VAL A 173 4.81 -7.61 2.00
C VAL A 173 3.29 -7.70 2.01
N TYR A 174 2.65 -7.59 3.17
CA TYR A 174 1.20 -7.75 3.34
C TYR A 174 0.42 -6.44 3.38
N ALA A 175 1.08 -5.29 3.23
CA ALA A 175 0.42 -4.00 3.23
C ALA A 175 -0.50 -3.83 2.02
N ARG A 176 -1.67 -3.27 2.26
CA ARG A 176 -2.62 -2.85 1.22
C ARG A 176 -3.18 -1.47 1.53
N THR A 177 -3.80 -0.84 0.56
CA THR A 177 -4.56 0.40 0.74
C THR A 177 -6.04 0.08 0.90
N ASN A 178 -6.73 0.78 1.80
CA ASN A 178 -8.18 0.75 1.89
C ASN A 178 -8.83 1.67 0.85
N ASP A 179 -10.16 1.71 0.82
CA ASP A 179 -10.95 2.52 -0.12
C ASP A 179 -10.70 4.03 0.03
N TYR A 180 -10.24 4.47 1.21
CA TYR A 180 -9.90 5.86 1.51
C TYR A 180 -8.43 6.21 1.22
N GLY A 181 -7.59 5.22 0.89
CA GLY A 181 -6.17 5.38 0.62
C GLY A 181 -5.26 5.23 1.83
N PHE A 182 -5.76 4.84 3.01
CA PHE A 182 -4.93 4.55 4.16
C PHE A 182 -4.32 3.15 4.06
N LEU A 183 -3.10 3.02 4.57
CA LEU A 183 -2.39 1.74 4.59
C LEU A 183 -2.89 0.87 5.74
N GLU A 184 -3.22 -0.36 5.41
CA GLU A 184 -3.64 -1.40 6.34
C GLU A 184 -2.68 -2.58 6.32
N THR A 185 -2.61 -3.28 7.45
CA THR A 185 -1.83 -4.49 7.61
C THR A 185 -2.67 -5.56 8.30
N PRO A 186 -2.48 -6.86 7.96
CA PRO A 186 -3.29 -7.94 8.53
C PRO A 186 -2.80 -8.34 9.92
N TYR A 187 -3.74 -8.67 10.78
CA TYR A 187 -3.53 -9.24 12.10
C TYR A 187 -4.44 -10.42 12.35
N ARG A 188 -3.98 -11.42 13.09
CA ARG A 188 -4.81 -12.52 13.59
C ARG A 188 -5.54 -12.07 14.83
N ARG A 189 -6.82 -12.35 14.91
CA ARG A 189 -7.62 -12.03 16.08
C ARG A 189 -7.32 -12.98 17.23
N VAL A 190 -7.18 -12.46 18.43
CA VAL A 190 -7.00 -13.22 19.66
C VAL A 190 -8.24 -13.06 20.55
N ILE A 191 -8.81 -14.16 21.02
CA ILE A 191 -9.97 -14.20 21.90
C ILE A 191 -9.59 -15.01 23.13
N ASP A 192 -9.64 -14.41 24.29
CA ASP A 192 -9.34 -15.05 25.60
C ASP A 192 -7.98 -15.79 25.59
N GLY A 193 -6.95 -15.15 25.03
CA GLY A 193 -5.59 -15.70 24.93
C GLY A 193 -5.41 -16.77 23.85
N LYS A 194 -6.45 -17.09 23.06
CA LYS A 194 -6.39 -18.03 21.95
C LYS A 194 -6.34 -17.30 20.61
N VAL A 195 -5.33 -17.61 19.79
CA VAL A 195 -5.17 -17.09 18.43
C VAL A 195 -6.15 -17.79 17.49
N THR A 196 -6.94 -17.01 16.78
CA THR A 196 -7.90 -17.52 15.79
C THR A 196 -7.31 -17.48 14.37
N GLU A 197 -7.98 -18.11 13.41
CA GLU A 197 -7.65 -18.03 11.99
C GLU A 197 -8.26 -16.79 11.31
N GLU A 198 -9.08 -16.03 12.03
CA GLU A 198 -9.66 -14.79 11.51
C GLU A 198 -8.59 -13.72 11.35
N ILE A 199 -8.55 -13.13 10.16
CA ILE A 199 -7.58 -12.08 9.81
C ILE A 199 -8.34 -10.79 9.57
N ASP A 200 -8.03 -9.78 10.39
CA ASP A 200 -8.54 -8.43 10.25
C ASP A 200 -7.44 -7.51 9.71
N TYR A 201 -7.81 -6.63 8.78
CA TYR A 201 -6.90 -5.59 8.30
C TYR A 201 -7.15 -4.30 9.07
N LEU A 202 -6.13 -3.83 9.77
CA LEU A 202 -6.24 -2.65 10.61
C LEU A 202 -5.44 -1.48 10.01
N SER A 203 -6.05 -0.29 10.04
CA SER A 203 -5.37 0.98 9.78
C SER A 203 -4.49 1.38 10.97
N ALA A 204 -3.60 2.36 10.77
CA ALA A 204 -2.72 2.83 11.84
C ALA A 204 -3.48 3.43 13.04
N ILE A 205 -4.65 4.04 12.81
CA ILE A 205 -5.49 4.60 13.87
C ILE A 205 -6.16 3.50 14.69
N GLU A 206 -6.68 2.48 14.01
CA GLU A 206 -7.34 1.34 14.66
C GLU A 206 -6.33 0.51 15.46
N GLU A 207 -5.15 0.27 14.89
CA GLU A 207 -4.05 -0.46 15.55
C GLU A 207 -3.68 0.14 16.91
N GLY A 208 -3.65 1.47 17.01
CA GLY A 208 -3.31 2.18 18.26
C GLY A 208 -4.26 1.93 19.43
N ARG A 209 -5.40 1.27 19.20
CA ARG A 209 -6.39 0.94 20.23
C ARG A 209 -6.18 -0.44 20.87
N TYR A 210 -5.35 -1.28 20.26
CA TYR A 210 -5.20 -2.69 20.60
C TYR A 210 -3.81 -3.04 21.09
N VAL A 211 -3.75 -4.09 21.92
CA VAL A 211 -2.51 -4.76 22.31
C VAL A 211 -2.26 -5.91 21.36
N ILE A 212 -1.12 -5.88 20.66
CA ILE A 212 -0.80 -6.78 19.57
C ILE A 212 0.44 -7.60 19.92
N ALA A 213 0.31 -8.93 19.95
CA ALA A 213 1.44 -9.83 20.18
C ALA A 213 2.30 -9.98 18.92
N GLN A 214 3.58 -10.23 19.11
CA GLN A 214 4.50 -10.51 18.01
C GLN A 214 4.27 -11.91 17.43
N ALA A 215 4.58 -12.10 16.14
CA ALA A 215 4.39 -13.37 15.44
C ALA A 215 5.27 -14.53 15.98
N ASN A 216 6.33 -14.21 16.73
CA ASN A 216 7.23 -15.18 17.34
C ASN A 216 6.82 -15.58 18.76
N ALA A 217 5.66 -15.13 19.27
CA ALA A 217 5.16 -15.58 20.55
C ALA A 217 4.89 -17.09 20.54
N ASP A 218 5.23 -17.76 21.63
CA ASP A 218 5.06 -19.20 21.79
C ASP A 218 3.56 -19.55 21.86
N LEU A 219 3.13 -20.50 21.05
CA LEU A 219 1.77 -21.00 20.99
C LEU A 219 1.71 -22.48 21.38
N ASP A 220 0.68 -22.90 22.08
CA ASP A 220 0.35 -24.29 22.30
C ASP A 220 -0.24 -24.96 21.05
N SER A 221 -0.34 -26.29 21.05
CA SER A 221 -0.97 -27.07 19.99
C SER A 221 -2.42 -26.63 19.68
N ASP A 222 -3.11 -26.06 20.65
CA ASP A 222 -4.48 -25.54 20.54
C ASP A 222 -4.56 -24.07 20.11
N GLY A 223 -3.41 -23.41 19.91
CA GLY A 223 -3.30 -22.00 19.52
C GLY A 223 -3.41 -21.02 20.67
N ASN A 224 -3.21 -21.45 21.93
CA ASN A 224 -3.19 -20.54 23.06
C ASN A 224 -1.79 -19.94 23.25
N LEU A 225 -1.73 -18.67 23.64
CA LEU A 225 -0.48 -18.00 24.01
C LEU A 225 0.09 -18.61 25.29
N ILE A 226 1.36 -19.02 25.25
CA ILE A 226 2.08 -19.64 26.36
C ILE A 226 2.86 -18.55 27.13
N GLY A 227 2.84 -18.65 28.45
CA GLY A 227 3.62 -17.78 29.36
C GLY A 227 2.76 -16.80 30.15
N ASP A 228 3.30 -16.35 31.27
CA ASP A 228 2.67 -15.37 32.14
C ASP A 228 2.67 -13.97 31.50
N LEU A 229 3.71 -13.68 30.69
CA LEU A 229 3.90 -12.41 29.99
C LEU A 229 4.34 -12.67 28.55
N VAL A 230 3.71 -11.99 27.62
CA VAL A 230 3.98 -12.04 26.18
C VAL A 230 4.49 -10.68 25.72
N THR A 231 5.48 -10.67 24.84
CA THR A 231 5.98 -9.44 24.22
C THR A 231 4.93 -8.92 23.24
N CYS A 232 4.45 -7.72 23.51
CA CYS A 232 3.38 -7.07 22.75
C CYS A 232 3.78 -5.66 22.35
N ARG A 233 2.99 -5.09 21.44
CA ARG A 233 3.08 -3.69 21.00
C ARG A 233 1.77 -2.99 21.34
N GLU A 234 1.84 -1.83 21.96
CA GLU A 234 0.72 -0.94 22.25
C GLU A 234 1.14 0.49 21.91
N LYS A 235 0.37 1.18 21.05
CA LYS A 235 0.63 2.56 20.60
C LYS A 235 2.07 2.81 20.09
N GLY A 236 2.66 1.81 19.43
CA GLY A 236 4.03 1.88 18.91
C GLY A 236 5.14 1.56 19.91
N GLU A 237 4.83 1.37 21.19
CA GLU A 237 5.77 0.95 22.22
C GLU A 237 5.74 -0.55 22.47
N THR A 238 6.91 -1.13 22.78
CA THR A 238 7.00 -2.55 23.15
C THR A 238 6.72 -2.70 24.62
N ILE A 239 5.73 -3.51 24.96
CA ILE A 239 5.32 -3.81 26.33
C ILE A 239 5.29 -5.31 26.60
N MET A 240 5.30 -5.70 27.86
CA MET A 240 4.99 -7.05 28.30
C MET A 240 3.57 -7.10 28.83
N ALA A 241 2.72 -7.91 28.23
CA ALA A 241 1.30 -8.03 28.60
C ALA A 241 0.94 -9.48 28.93
N THR A 242 -0.08 -9.67 29.77
CA THR A 242 -0.67 -10.98 30.01
C THR A 242 -1.48 -11.43 28.80
N PRO A 243 -1.58 -12.75 28.49
CA PRO A 243 -2.34 -13.27 27.36
C PRO A 243 -3.77 -12.74 27.26
N ASP A 244 -4.43 -12.52 28.40
CA ASP A 244 -5.81 -12.02 28.45
C ASP A 244 -5.99 -10.60 27.93
N ARG A 245 -4.91 -9.79 27.93
CA ARG A 245 -4.92 -8.42 27.42
C ARG A 245 -4.67 -8.33 25.93
N VAL A 246 -4.20 -9.40 25.29
CA VAL A 246 -3.87 -9.45 23.86
C VAL A 246 -5.12 -9.59 23.03
N GLN A 247 -5.35 -8.66 22.10
CA GLN A 247 -6.49 -8.70 21.19
C GLN A 247 -6.12 -9.16 19.78
N TYR A 248 -4.89 -8.92 19.36
CA TYR A 248 -4.39 -9.29 18.04
C TYR A 248 -2.98 -9.84 18.10
N MET A 249 -2.59 -10.57 17.06
CA MET A 249 -1.24 -11.10 16.86
C MET A 249 -0.79 -10.85 15.43
N ASP A 250 0.49 -10.56 15.24
CA ASP A 250 1.09 -10.44 13.90
C ASP A 250 0.95 -11.76 13.12
N VAL A 251 0.70 -11.67 11.81
CA VAL A 251 0.50 -12.84 10.95
C VAL A 251 1.81 -13.59 10.70
N ALA A 252 2.89 -12.83 10.48
CA ALA A 252 4.22 -13.39 10.20
C ALA A 252 5.32 -12.42 10.62
N THR A 253 6.50 -12.94 10.93
CA THR A 253 7.68 -12.12 11.29
C THR A 253 8.17 -11.24 10.13
N GLY A 254 8.02 -11.71 8.87
CA GLY A 254 8.37 -10.96 7.66
C GLY A 254 7.38 -9.85 7.28
N GLN A 255 6.33 -9.63 8.06
CA GLN A 255 5.30 -8.63 7.81
C GLN A 255 5.84 -7.18 7.79
N VAL A 256 6.92 -6.93 8.50
CA VAL A 256 7.51 -5.59 8.69
C VAL A 256 8.25 -5.09 7.45
N VAL A 257 8.82 -6.01 6.68
CA VAL A 257 9.75 -5.70 5.59
C VAL A 257 9.11 -5.79 4.21
N SER A 258 9.74 -5.16 3.21
CA SER A 258 9.32 -5.25 1.80
C SER A 258 9.70 -6.59 1.17
N VAL A 259 9.21 -6.82 -0.05
CA VAL A 259 9.51 -8.05 -0.81
C VAL A 259 11.01 -8.22 -1.04
N ALA A 260 11.72 -7.15 -1.43
CA ALA A 260 13.17 -7.24 -1.67
C ALA A 260 13.95 -7.59 -0.41
N VAL A 261 13.61 -6.97 0.71
CA VAL A 261 14.28 -7.22 2.00
C VAL A 261 13.94 -8.61 2.55
N SER A 262 12.72 -9.10 2.33
CA SER A 262 12.29 -10.43 2.77
C SER A 262 13.01 -11.60 2.06
N LEU A 263 13.67 -11.31 0.96
CA LEU A 263 14.50 -12.27 0.21
C LEU A 263 15.95 -12.35 0.72
N ILE A 264 16.36 -11.51 1.67
CA ILE A 264 17.69 -11.52 2.26
C ILE A 264 17.76 -12.61 3.34
N PRO A 265 18.53 -13.70 3.14
CA PRO A 265 18.68 -14.72 4.16
C PRO A 265 19.49 -14.19 5.36
N PHE A 266 19.14 -14.63 6.57
CA PHE A 266 19.78 -14.21 7.83
C PHE A 266 19.76 -12.69 8.06
N LEU A 267 18.69 -12.05 7.64
CA LEU A 267 18.51 -10.60 7.78
C LEU A 267 18.68 -10.09 9.22
N GLU A 268 18.25 -10.90 10.19
CA GLU A 268 18.35 -10.61 11.63
C GLU A 268 19.79 -10.43 12.15
N HIS A 269 20.77 -10.92 11.40
CA HIS A 269 22.20 -10.80 11.72
C HIS A 269 22.89 -9.63 11.00
N ASP A 270 22.19 -8.97 10.08
CA ASP A 270 22.72 -7.89 9.28
C ASP A 270 22.37 -6.51 9.88
N ASP A 271 23.31 -5.57 9.77
CA ASP A 271 23.02 -4.17 10.04
C ASP A 271 22.04 -3.58 9.01
N ALA A 272 21.12 -2.72 9.47
CA ALA A 272 20.10 -2.12 8.63
C ALA A 272 20.69 -1.36 7.41
N ASN A 273 21.83 -0.69 7.58
CA ASN A 273 22.51 0.01 6.49
C ASN A 273 22.97 -0.95 5.39
N ARG A 274 23.50 -2.11 5.78
CA ARG A 274 23.95 -3.14 4.82
C ARG A 274 22.79 -3.86 4.17
N ALA A 275 21.71 -4.11 4.90
CA ALA A 275 20.47 -4.66 4.36
C ALA A 275 19.83 -3.70 3.32
N LEU A 276 19.84 -2.40 3.54
CA LEU A 276 19.40 -1.38 2.60
C LEU A 276 20.21 -1.44 1.29
N MET A 277 21.54 -1.45 1.41
CA MET A 277 22.44 -1.57 0.24
C MET A 277 22.19 -2.88 -0.51
N GLY A 278 22.06 -4.00 0.20
CA GLY A 278 21.77 -5.32 -0.36
C GLY A 278 20.44 -5.35 -1.11
N ALA A 279 19.37 -4.82 -0.53
CA ALA A 279 18.06 -4.73 -1.16
C ALA A 279 18.10 -3.89 -2.45
N ASN A 280 18.84 -2.78 -2.44
CA ASN A 280 19.04 -1.94 -3.64
C ASN A 280 19.84 -2.68 -4.71
N MET A 281 20.88 -3.44 -4.34
CA MET A 281 21.68 -4.23 -5.29
C MET A 281 20.93 -5.41 -5.89
N GLN A 282 20.05 -6.10 -5.14
CA GLN A 282 19.21 -7.17 -5.68
C GLN A 282 18.38 -6.71 -6.89
N ARG A 283 17.89 -5.47 -6.87
CA ARG A 283 17.12 -4.89 -7.99
C ARG A 283 17.95 -4.63 -9.25
N GLN A 284 19.26 -4.60 -9.15
CA GLN A 284 20.19 -4.36 -10.26
C GLN A 284 20.78 -5.66 -10.83
N ALA A 285 20.47 -6.81 -10.21
CA ALA A 285 21.00 -8.10 -10.62
C ALA A 285 20.49 -8.48 -12.01
N VAL A 286 21.40 -8.88 -12.88
CA VAL A 286 21.09 -9.36 -14.24
C VAL A 286 20.80 -10.86 -14.17
N PRO A 287 19.70 -11.35 -14.78
CA PRO A 287 19.40 -12.78 -14.84
C PRO A 287 20.48 -13.58 -15.56
N CYS A 288 20.90 -14.70 -14.98
CA CYS A 288 21.84 -15.61 -15.61
C CYS A 288 21.21 -16.34 -16.80
N LEU A 289 22.01 -16.71 -17.80
CA LEU A 289 21.57 -17.53 -18.93
C LEU A 289 20.99 -18.87 -18.47
N ARG A 290 21.56 -19.47 -17.42
CA ARG A 290 21.06 -20.67 -16.79
C ARG A 290 20.90 -20.41 -15.30
N PRO A 291 19.68 -20.06 -14.86
CA PRO A 291 19.41 -19.83 -13.45
C PRO A 291 19.42 -21.14 -12.67
N GLU A 292 19.90 -21.08 -11.43
CA GLU A 292 19.92 -22.19 -10.49
C GLU A 292 19.13 -21.84 -9.24
N LYS A 293 18.57 -22.87 -8.58
CA LYS A 293 17.92 -22.70 -7.29
C LYS A 293 18.96 -22.31 -6.24
N PRO A 294 18.76 -21.25 -5.45
CA PRO A 294 19.68 -20.89 -4.38
C PRO A 294 19.73 -21.99 -3.32
N MET A 295 20.92 -22.28 -2.79
CA MET A 295 21.10 -23.26 -1.72
C MET A 295 20.49 -22.79 -0.39
N VAL A 296 20.55 -21.48 -0.12
CA VAL A 296 19.99 -20.82 1.05
C VAL A 296 18.93 -19.85 0.60
N GLY A 297 17.74 -19.94 1.18
CA GLY A 297 16.60 -19.09 0.87
C GLY A 297 15.78 -18.81 2.11
N THR A 298 14.84 -17.89 1.97
CA THR A 298 13.94 -17.45 3.06
C THR A 298 12.58 -18.14 3.04
N GLY A 299 12.26 -18.89 1.97
CA GLY A 299 10.97 -19.56 1.78
C GLY A 299 9.92 -18.71 1.04
N ILE A 300 10.12 -17.41 0.92
CA ILE A 300 9.18 -16.51 0.22
C ILE A 300 9.39 -16.51 -1.31
N GLU A 301 10.50 -17.05 -1.80
CA GLU A 301 10.89 -17.01 -3.21
C GLU A 301 9.81 -17.60 -4.13
N ARG A 302 9.23 -18.74 -3.72
CA ARG A 302 8.16 -19.39 -4.50
C ARG A 302 6.91 -18.51 -4.58
N SER A 303 6.49 -17.94 -3.47
CA SER A 303 5.31 -17.06 -3.42
C SER A 303 5.53 -15.81 -4.27
N VAL A 304 6.71 -15.20 -4.18
CA VAL A 304 7.07 -14.04 -5.01
C VAL A 304 7.06 -14.38 -6.49
N ALA A 305 7.58 -15.53 -6.90
CA ALA A 305 7.61 -15.96 -8.30
C ALA A 305 6.20 -16.21 -8.87
N VAL A 306 5.31 -16.79 -8.07
CA VAL A 306 3.91 -17.06 -8.46
C VAL A 306 3.09 -15.77 -8.50
N ASP A 307 3.12 -14.99 -7.42
CA ASP A 307 2.27 -13.80 -7.25
C ASP A 307 2.70 -12.64 -8.15
N SER A 308 3.99 -12.56 -8.52
CA SER A 308 4.47 -11.59 -9.51
C SER A 308 4.04 -11.89 -10.95
N ALA A 309 3.35 -13.02 -11.19
CA ALA A 309 2.98 -13.52 -12.50
C ALA A 309 4.16 -13.75 -13.48
N THR A 310 5.39 -13.81 -12.95
CA THR A 310 6.58 -14.14 -13.76
C THR A 310 6.57 -15.61 -14.18
N ALA A 311 6.09 -16.49 -13.30
CA ALA A 311 5.88 -17.91 -13.59
C ALA A 311 4.41 -18.16 -13.95
N ILE A 312 4.17 -18.83 -15.08
CA ILE A 312 2.84 -19.29 -15.46
C ILE A 312 2.58 -20.60 -14.72
N VAL A 313 1.56 -20.62 -13.88
CA VAL A 313 1.17 -21.78 -13.06
C VAL A 313 -0.12 -22.36 -13.60
N ALA A 314 -0.19 -23.70 -13.64
CA ALA A 314 -1.44 -24.38 -13.99
C ALA A 314 -2.55 -24.01 -12.99
N ARG A 315 -3.72 -23.66 -13.49
CA ARG A 315 -4.88 -23.26 -12.65
C ARG A 315 -5.56 -24.46 -11.99
N ARG A 316 -5.44 -25.64 -12.60
CA ARG A 316 -6.05 -26.90 -12.17
C ARG A 316 -5.03 -28.04 -12.26
N GLY A 317 -5.22 -29.08 -11.45
CA GLY A 317 -4.43 -30.30 -11.53
C GLY A 317 -4.71 -31.05 -12.83
N GLY A 318 -3.69 -31.74 -13.35
CA GLY A 318 -3.85 -32.47 -14.61
C GLY A 318 -2.57 -33.14 -15.09
N VAL A 319 -2.67 -33.79 -16.25
CA VAL A 319 -1.55 -34.45 -16.92
C VAL A 319 -1.20 -33.67 -18.18
N VAL A 320 0.09 -33.39 -18.37
CA VAL A 320 0.59 -32.72 -19.56
C VAL A 320 0.53 -33.68 -20.74
N GLU A 321 -0.27 -33.39 -21.76
CA GLU A 321 -0.44 -34.18 -22.97
C GLU A 321 0.50 -33.77 -24.10
N TYR A 322 0.71 -32.46 -24.23
CA TYR A 322 1.47 -31.91 -25.34
C TYR A 322 2.28 -30.69 -24.90
N VAL A 323 3.51 -30.60 -25.37
CA VAL A 323 4.41 -29.46 -25.13
C VAL A 323 5.11 -29.08 -26.42
N ASP A 324 5.02 -27.80 -26.80
CA ASP A 324 5.84 -27.20 -27.84
C ASP A 324 6.40 -25.84 -27.36
N ALA A 325 7.13 -25.14 -28.22
CA ALA A 325 7.75 -23.87 -27.89
C ALA A 325 6.76 -22.75 -27.51
N ASN A 326 5.50 -22.87 -27.92
CA ASN A 326 4.49 -21.81 -27.79
C ASN A 326 3.37 -22.18 -26.83
N ARG A 327 3.15 -23.46 -26.56
CA ARG A 327 2.02 -23.94 -25.75
C ARG A 327 2.30 -25.22 -24.98
N VAL A 328 1.62 -25.33 -23.84
CA VAL A 328 1.52 -26.52 -23.03
C VAL A 328 0.03 -26.89 -22.94
N VAL A 329 -0.33 -28.11 -23.34
CA VAL A 329 -1.70 -28.62 -23.22
C VAL A 329 -1.79 -29.55 -22.04
N ILE A 330 -2.68 -29.25 -21.11
CA ILE A 330 -2.89 -30.01 -19.89
C ILE A 330 -4.30 -30.58 -19.91
N ARG A 331 -4.44 -31.91 -19.78
CA ARG A 331 -5.72 -32.55 -19.52
C ARG A 331 -6.00 -32.46 -18.03
N VAL A 332 -7.06 -31.74 -17.68
CA VAL A 332 -7.51 -31.56 -16.30
C VAL A 332 -8.02 -32.90 -15.73
N HIS A 333 -7.80 -33.17 -14.45
CA HIS A 333 -8.37 -34.34 -13.78
C HIS A 333 -9.90 -34.25 -13.74
N ASP A 334 -10.59 -35.38 -13.88
CA ASP A 334 -12.06 -35.44 -14.00
C ASP A 334 -12.78 -34.91 -12.72
N ASP A 335 -12.16 -35.02 -11.57
CA ASP A 335 -12.62 -34.51 -10.29
C ASP A 335 -12.52 -32.99 -10.14
N GLU A 336 -11.64 -32.36 -10.93
CA GLU A 336 -11.48 -30.89 -10.99
C GLU A 336 -12.18 -30.25 -12.20
N ALA A 337 -12.76 -31.05 -13.09
CA ALA A 337 -13.46 -30.57 -14.28
C ALA A 337 -14.88 -30.11 -13.90
N THR A 338 -15.19 -28.83 -14.12
CA THR A 338 -16.57 -28.32 -13.97
C THR A 338 -17.37 -28.62 -15.23
N ALA A 339 -18.56 -29.20 -15.09
CA ALA A 339 -19.42 -29.54 -16.22
C ALA A 339 -19.72 -28.31 -17.06
N GLY A 340 -19.26 -28.31 -18.33
CA GLY A 340 -19.49 -27.22 -19.31
C GLY A 340 -18.27 -26.35 -19.63
N GLU A 341 -17.12 -26.55 -19.02
CA GLU A 341 -15.84 -25.92 -19.41
C GLU A 341 -15.00 -26.91 -20.22
N VAL A 342 -14.88 -26.68 -21.51
CA VAL A 342 -13.99 -27.38 -22.45
C VAL A 342 -12.74 -26.56 -22.69
#